data_60073882799a4762a0278b679757e143
#
_entry.id   60073882799a4762a0278b679757e143
#
_cell.length_a   1.000
_cell.length_b   1.000
_cell.length_c   1.000
_cell.angle_alpha   90.00
_cell.angle_beta   90.00
_cell.angle_gamma   90.00
#
_symmetry.space_group_name_H-M   'P 1'
#
loop_
_entity.id
_entity.type
_entity.pdbx_description
1 polymer ?
#
loop_
_entity_poly.entity_id
_entity_poly.type
_entity_poly.pdbx_seq_one_letter_code
_entity_poly.pdbx_strand_id
1 'polypeptide(L)'
;MPRRRLLIVEDEVLIAEDLAVVAEEAGFEVAGPYLRLSEVPKDLGDISAAILDLNICGASAYPLLDRLLELNIPVTLYTGYDANSSPEKYANVPRVNKPSACADAIQDVMRQLAVWRPGV
;
A
#
# COMPACT_ATOMS: atom_id res chain seq x y z
N MET A 1 21.13 -3.22 -9.83
CA MET A 1 19.68 -3.23 -10.08
C MET A 1 19.01 -2.18 -9.22
N PRO A 2 18.12 -1.36 -9.78
CA PRO A 2 17.38 -0.43 -8.96
C PRO A 2 16.49 -1.18 -7.98
N ARG A 3 16.32 -0.60 -6.79
CA ARG A 3 15.42 -1.17 -5.80
C ARG A 3 13.98 -0.98 -6.24
N ARG A 4 13.12 -1.91 -5.83
CA ARG A 4 11.69 -1.73 -5.99
C ARG A 4 11.22 -0.61 -5.08
N ARG A 5 10.37 0.27 -5.60
CA ARG A 5 9.81 1.39 -4.82
C ARG A 5 8.46 1.00 -4.26
N LEU A 6 8.34 1.15 -2.95
CA LEU A 6 7.09 0.86 -2.23
C LEU A 6 6.45 2.17 -1.80
N LEU A 7 5.25 2.43 -2.30
CA LEU A 7 4.43 3.57 -1.87
C LEU A 7 3.78 3.21 -0.54
N ILE A 8 3.91 4.08 0.46
CA ILE A 8 3.25 3.92 1.75
C ILE A 8 2.38 5.15 2.01
N VAL A 9 1.09 4.93 2.22
CA VAL A 9 0.13 5.99 2.55
C VAL A 9 -0.60 5.59 3.82
N GLU A 10 -0.33 6.29 4.91
CA GLU A 10 -0.81 5.98 6.25
C GLU A 10 -0.79 7.25 7.09
N ASP A 11 -1.93 7.65 7.66
CA ASP A 11 -2.02 8.90 8.43
C ASP A 11 -1.58 8.79 9.89
N GLU A 12 -1.46 7.57 10.43
CA GLU A 12 -0.93 7.36 11.78
C GLU A 12 0.60 7.35 11.72
N VAL A 13 1.21 8.42 12.24
CA VAL A 13 2.65 8.67 12.09
C VAL A 13 3.50 7.49 12.56
N LEU A 14 3.19 6.92 13.73
CA LEU A 14 3.99 5.82 14.27
C LEU A 14 3.91 4.58 13.40
N ILE A 15 2.73 4.28 12.86
CA ILE A 15 2.55 3.15 11.95
C ILE A 15 3.28 3.42 10.63
N ALA A 16 3.16 4.63 10.11
CA ALA A 16 3.83 5.01 8.87
C ALA A 16 5.35 4.85 8.98
N GLU A 17 5.93 5.31 10.10
CA GLU A 17 7.36 5.17 10.34
C GLU A 17 7.78 3.71 10.47
N ASP A 18 7.01 2.90 11.20
CA ASP A 18 7.30 1.48 11.36
C ASP A 18 7.24 0.74 10.02
N LEU A 19 6.23 1.03 9.19
CA LEU A 19 6.12 0.45 7.86
C LEU A 19 7.35 0.80 7.02
N ALA A 20 7.79 2.05 7.08
CA ALA A 20 8.96 2.50 6.32
C ALA A 20 10.22 1.77 6.74
N VAL A 21 10.44 1.62 8.06
CA VAL A 21 11.62 0.92 8.59
C VAL A 21 11.63 -0.54 8.14
N VAL A 22 10.49 -1.23 8.30
CA VAL A 22 10.41 -2.65 7.92
C VAL A 22 10.58 -2.82 6.41
N ALA A 23 10.00 -1.90 5.62
CA ALA A 23 10.15 -1.92 4.16
C ALA A 23 11.61 -1.76 3.74
N GLU A 24 12.32 -0.80 4.33
CA GLU A 24 13.73 -0.59 4.03
C GLU A 24 14.58 -1.80 4.41
N GLU A 25 14.31 -2.41 5.56
CA GLU A 25 15.00 -3.63 5.98
C GLU A 25 14.75 -4.78 5.00
N ALA A 26 13.58 -4.80 4.35
CA ALA A 26 13.24 -5.80 3.35
C ALA A 26 13.83 -5.49 1.96
N GLY A 27 14.51 -4.35 1.80
CA GLY A 27 15.19 -4.00 0.56
C GLY A 27 14.43 -3.04 -0.34
N PHE A 28 13.29 -2.50 0.10
CA PHE A 28 12.55 -1.51 -0.69
C PHE A 28 13.15 -0.11 -0.55
N GLU A 29 13.00 0.66 -1.62
CA GLU A 29 13.09 2.11 -1.54
C GLU A 29 11.68 2.62 -1.23
N VAL A 30 11.53 3.41 -0.19
CA VAL A 30 10.21 3.88 0.25
C VAL A 30 9.85 5.19 -0.46
N ALA A 31 8.67 5.22 -1.07
CA ALA A 31 8.04 6.44 -1.58
C ALA A 31 7.07 6.92 -0.50
N GLY A 32 7.43 7.98 0.17
CA GLY A 32 6.74 8.49 1.34
C GLY A 32 7.51 8.17 2.62
N PRO A 33 6.85 7.77 3.70
CA PRO A 33 5.40 7.61 3.81
C PRO A 33 4.65 8.92 3.69
N TYR A 34 3.51 8.90 3.03
CA TYR A 34 2.64 10.06 2.90
C TYR A 34 1.53 9.96 3.92
N LEU A 35 1.33 11.03 4.68
CA LEU A 35 0.33 11.08 5.74
C LEU A 35 -1.01 11.61 5.26
N ARG A 36 -1.04 12.17 4.07
CA ARG A 36 -2.25 12.74 3.45
C ARG A 36 -2.32 12.37 1.99
N LEU A 37 -3.54 12.18 1.49
CA LEU A 37 -3.73 11.85 0.07
C LEU A 37 -3.23 12.94 -0.86
N SER A 38 -3.34 14.21 -0.45
CA SER A 38 -2.88 15.35 -1.26
C SER A 38 -1.36 15.38 -1.46
N GLU A 39 -0.60 14.68 -0.62
CA GLU A 39 0.85 14.63 -0.71
C GLU A 39 1.35 13.56 -1.69
N VAL A 40 0.48 12.63 -2.07
CA VAL A 40 0.85 11.53 -2.97
C VAL A 40 1.10 12.09 -4.37
N PRO A 41 2.24 11.78 -5.01
CA PRO A 41 2.52 12.25 -6.36
C PRO A 41 1.46 11.81 -7.37
N LYS A 42 1.19 12.64 -8.35
CA LYS A 42 0.26 12.28 -9.44
C LYS A 42 0.85 11.22 -10.35
N ASP A 43 2.16 11.26 -10.56
CA ASP A 43 2.86 10.27 -11.37
C ASP A 43 3.27 9.09 -10.48
N LEU A 44 2.67 7.94 -10.72
CA LEU A 44 2.92 6.70 -9.98
C LEU A 44 3.66 5.66 -10.83
N GLY A 45 4.18 6.08 -11.99
CA GLY A 45 4.76 5.15 -12.96
C GLY A 45 5.99 4.41 -12.49
N ASP A 46 6.70 4.94 -11.48
CA ASP A 46 7.89 4.29 -10.93
C ASP A 46 7.61 3.47 -9.66
N ILE A 47 6.36 3.38 -9.24
CA ILE A 47 5.96 2.62 -8.06
C ILE A 47 5.83 1.15 -8.42
N SER A 48 6.48 0.30 -7.62
CA SER A 48 6.46 -1.16 -7.82
C SER A 48 5.33 -1.84 -7.06
N ALA A 49 4.98 -1.30 -5.90
CA ALA A 49 3.93 -1.83 -5.04
C ALA A 49 3.49 -0.76 -4.05
N ALA A 50 2.38 -0.98 -3.36
CA ALA A 50 1.86 -0.01 -2.40
C ALA A 50 1.26 -0.67 -1.17
N ILE A 51 1.40 0.00 -0.04
CA ILE A 51 0.66 -0.27 1.18
C ILE A 51 -0.21 0.95 1.45
N LEU A 52 -1.50 0.73 1.64
CA LEU A 52 -2.48 1.80 1.69
C LEU A 52 -3.50 1.54 2.79
N ASP A 53 -3.74 2.55 3.64
CA ASP A 53 -4.91 2.55 4.51
C ASP A 53 -6.09 3.16 3.74
N LEU A 54 -7.28 2.65 3.98
CA LEU A 54 -8.48 3.08 3.26
C LEU A 54 -9.04 4.41 3.75
N ASN A 55 -8.70 4.83 4.97
CA ASN A 55 -9.13 6.10 5.54
C ASN A 55 -7.89 6.91 5.92
N ILE A 56 -7.67 7.99 5.19
CA ILE A 56 -6.52 8.88 5.40
C ILE A 56 -7.04 10.25 5.84
N CYS A 57 -6.90 10.57 7.13
CA CYS A 57 -7.39 11.83 7.70
C CYS A 57 -8.89 12.06 7.42
N GLY A 58 -9.69 10.99 7.50
CA GLY A 58 -11.12 11.07 7.25
C GLY A 58 -11.51 11.01 5.78
N ALA A 59 -10.55 11.02 4.86
CA ALA A 59 -10.82 10.95 3.42
C ALA A 59 -10.67 9.52 2.92
N SER A 60 -11.52 9.14 1.97
CA SER A 60 -11.47 7.82 1.35
C SER A 60 -10.27 7.69 0.42
N ALA A 61 -9.53 6.61 0.54
CA ALA A 61 -8.40 6.30 -0.34
C ALA A 61 -8.80 5.47 -1.57
N TYR A 62 -10.09 5.16 -1.76
CA TYR A 62 -10.53 4.39 -2.92
C TYR A 62 -10.14 5.02 -4.27
N PRO A 63 -10.19 6.34 -4.46
CA PRO A 63 -9.73 6.92 -5.73
C PRO A 63 -8.26 6.63 -6.01
N LEU A 64 -7.40 6.67 -4.98
CA LEU A 64 -6.00 6.30 -5.14
C LEU A 64 -5.84 4.82 -5.43
N LEU A 65 -6.59 3.97 -4.72
CA LEU A 65 -6.59 2.54 -4.96
C LEU A 65 -6.96 2.23 -6.41
N ASP A 66 -7.99 2.89 -6.94
CA ASP A 66 -8.40 2.71 -8.34
C ASP A 66 -7.25 3.04 -9.31
N ARG A 67 -6.52 4.14 -9.06
CA ARG A 67 -5.39 4.52 -9.91
C ARG A 67 -4.27 3.48 -9.87
N LEU A 68 -3.97 2.97 -8.68
CA LEU A 68 -2.94 1.94 -8.53
C LEU A 68 -3.33 0.65 -9.25
N LEU A 69 -4.59 0.24 -9.13
CA LEU A 69 -5.09 -0.96 -9.80
C LEU A 69 -5.10 -0.80 -11.31
N GLU A 70 -5.46 0.37 -11.82
CA GLU A 70 -5.41 0.67 -13.26
C GLU A 70 -4.00 0.56 -13.83
N LEU A 71 -2.99 0.88 -13.02
CA LEU A 71 -1.58 0.77 -13.40
C LEU A 71 -1.01 -0.63 -13.16
N ASN A 72 -1.84 -1.57 -12.72
CA ASN A 72 -1.43 -2.94 -12.39
C ASN A 72 -0.36 -2.98 -11.29
N ILE A 73 -0.42 -2.03 -10.36
CA ILE A 73 0.50 -1.99 -9.23
C ILE A 73 -0.07 -2.87 -8.10
N PRO A 74 0.68 -3.87 -7.62
CA PRO A 74 0.24 -4.67 -6.48
C PRO A 74 0.02 -3.81 -5.24
N VAL A 75 -1.12 -4.00 -4.57
CA VAL A 75 -1.48 -3.22 -3.39
C VAL A 75 -1.82 -4.18 -2.25
N THR A 76 -1.31 -3.88 -1.06
CA THR A 76 -1.77 -4.50 0.18
C THR A 76 -2.47 -3.42 0.99
N LEU A 77 -3.72 -3.66 1.33
CA LEU A 77 -4.47 -2.77 2.22
C LEU A 77 -4.08 -3.10 3.67
N TYR A 78 -3.66 -2.09 4.42
CA TYR A 78 -3.34 -2.23 5.84
C TYR A 78 -4.25 -1.30 6.62
N THR A 79 -5.37 -1.85 7.09
CA THR A 79 -6.49 -1.03 7.51
C THR A 79 -7.27 -1.67 8.66
N GLY A 80 -7.90 -0.84 9.47
CA GLY A 80 -8.82 -1.27 10.52
C GLY A 80 -10.25 -1.44 10.07
N TYR A 81 -10.54 -1.16 8.79
CA TYR A 81 -11.90 -1.31 8.28
C TYR A 81 -12.31 -2.78 8.20
N ASP A 82 -13.56 -3.03 8.56
CA ASP A 82 -14.20 -4.32 8.40
C ASP A 82 -14.27 -4.66 6.90
N ALA A 83 -13.89 -5.90 6.56
CA ALA A 83 -13.98 -6.38 5.18
C ALA A 83 -15.39 -6.28 4.61
N ASN A 84 -16.42 -6.42 5.47
CA ASN A 84 -17.82 -6.36 5.03
C ASN A 84 -18.27 -4.95 4.65
N SER A 85 -17.51 -3.93 5.02
CA SER A 85 -17.83 -2.55 4.68
C SER A 85 -17.19 -2.09 3.37
N SER A 86 -16.35 -2.91 2.76
CA SER A 86 -15.66 -2.57 1.51
C SER A 86 -16.51 -2.90 0.30
N PRO A 87 -16.49 -2.05 -0.75
CA PRO A 87 -17.15 -2.38 -2.01
C PRO A 87 -16.66 -3.70 -2.60
N GLU A 88 -17.57 -4.43 -3.23
CA GLU A 88 -17.30 -5.75 -3.78
C GLU A 88 -16.18 -5.72 -4.83
N LYS A 89 -16.05 -4.64 -5.59
CA LYS A 89 -15.00 -4.53 -6.62
C LYS A 89 -13.59 -4.61 -6.07
N TYR A 90 -13.41 -4.41 -4.77
CA TYR A 90 -12.10 -4.50 -4.11
C TYR A 90 -11.92 -5.81 -3.33
N ALA A 91 -12.84 -6.76 -3.47
CA ALA A 91 -12.82 -8.00 -2.69
C ALA A 91 -11.55 -8.83 -2.90
N ASN A 92 -10.92 -8.71 -4.07
CA ASN A 92 -9.71 -9.46 -4.41
C ASN A 92 -8.41 -8.73 -4.04
N VAL A 93 -8.49 -7.50 -3.53
CA VAL A 93 -7.30 -6.78 -3.11
C VAL A 93 -6.86 -7.33 -1.76
N PRO A 94 -5.61 -7.82 -1.64
CA PRO A 94 -5.13 -8.38 -0.37
C PRO A 94 -5.21 -7.37 0.76
N ARG A 95 -5.53 -7.86 1.94
CA ARG A 95 -5.76 -7.03 3.11
C ARG A 95 -5.10 -7.63 4.34
N VAL A 96 -4.43 -6.78 5.10
CA VAL A 96 -3.94 -7.09 6.43
C VAL A 96 -4.68 -6.18 7.40
N ASN A 97 -5.38 -6.77 8.35
CA ASN A 97 -6.21 -6.01 9.28
C ASN A 97 -5.39 -5.51 10.47
N LYS A 98 -5.62 -4.26 10.84
CA LYS A 98 -5.09 -3.74 12.10
C LYS A 98 -5.90 -4.28 13.28
N PRO A 99 -5.29 -4.51 14.44
CA PRO A 99 -3.87 -4.41 14.71
C PRO A 99 -3.12 -5.67 14.26
N SER A 100 -2.07 -5.48 13.49
CA SER A 100 -1.16 -6.55 13.06
C SER A 100 0.24 -5.94 12.97
N ALA A 101 1.27 -6.77 12.99
CA ALA A 101 2.63 -6.28 12.82
C ALA A 101 2.82 -5.68 11.43
N CYS A 102 3.56 -4.57 11.34
CA CYS A 102 3.89 -3.98 10.04
C CYS A 102 4.58 -4.97 9.11
N ALA A 103 5.38 -5.89 9.67
CA ALA A 103 6.01 -6.94 8.89
C ALA A 103 5.01 -7.80 8.12
N ASP A 104 3.81 -7.99 8.65
CA ASP A 104 2.79 -8.79 7.97
C ASP A 104 2.35 -8.11 6.65
N ALA A 105 2.21 -6.79 6.66
CA ALA A 105 1.86 -6.04 5.45
C ALA A 105 3.00 -6.09 4.43
N ILE A 106 4.24 -5.94 4.88
CA ILE A 106 5.41 -6.01 4.00
C ILE A 106 5.55 -7.40 3.40
N GLN A 107 5.36 -8.45 4.18
CA GLN A 107 5.41 -9.82 3.68
C GLN A 107 4.33 -10.08 2.63
N ASP A 108 3.13 -9.53 2.82
CA ASP A 108 2.06 -9.68 1.84
C ASP A 108 2.42 -9.03 0.51
N VAL A 109 2.98 -7.82 0.55
CA VAL A 109 3.48 -7.14 -0.66
C VAL A 109 4.53 -8.01 -1.35
N MET A 110 5.47 -8.57 -0.59
CA MET A 110 6.53 -9.40 -1.16
C MET A 110 5.95 -10.65 -1.83
N ARG A 111 4.92 -11.27 -1.23
CA ARG A 111 4.24 -12.41 -1.84
C ARG A 111 3.60 -12.03 -3.17
N GLN A 112 2.94 -10.87 -3.23
CA GLN A 112 2.34 -10.40 -4.47
C GLN A 112 3.38 -10.17 -5.55
N LEU A 113 4.51 -9.54 -5.19
CA LEU A 113 5.58 -9.26 -6.15
C LEU A 113 6.24 -10.55 -6.66
N ALA A 114 6.30 -11.59 -5.84
CA ALA A 114 6.88 -12.88 -6.24
C ALA A 114 6.11 -13.55 -7.37
N VAL A 115 4.80 -13.29 -7.48
CA VAL A 115 3.94 -13.90 -8.51
C VAL A 115 3.45 -12.88 -9.54
N TRP A 116 3.78 -11.60 -9.37
CA TRP A 116 3.33 -10.54 -10.27
C TRP A 116 3.97 -10.67 -11.64
N ARG A 117 3.17 -10.48 -12.70
CA ARG A 117 3.63 -10.53 -14.09
C ARG A 117 3.15 -9.28 -14.81
N PRO A 118 4.04 -8.33 -15.15
CA PRO A 118 3.64 -7.13 -15.87
C PRO A 118 3.06 -7.47 -17.23
N GLY A 119 2.00 -6.77 -17.61
CA GLY A 119 1.37 -6.91 -18.92
C GLY A 119 0.44 -8.10 -19.08
N VAL A 120 0.13 -8.81 -18.01
CA VAL A 120 -0.78 -9.95 -18.03
C VAL A 120 -2.15 -9.56 -17.52
#